data_cb6c39486db0acfc03926758817b9943
#
_entry.id   cb6c39486db0acfc03926758817b9943
#
_cell.length_a   1.000
_cell.length_b   1.000
_cell.length_c   1.000
_cell.angle_alpha   90.00
_cell.angle_beta   90.00
_cell.angle_gamma   90.00
#
_symmetry.space_group_name_H-M   'P 1'
#
loop_
_entity.id
_entity.type
_entity.pdbx_description
1 polymer ?
#
loop_
_entity_poly.entity_id
_entity_poly.type
_entity_poly.pdbx_seq_one_letter_code
_entity_poly.pdbx_strand_id
1 'polypeptide(L)'
;LPAEAENGGATSRTTRVLAMTAIYLWPTWATIIVVVLGVTVPAVVGHIVTRRIVPYSDLAKHNDVTGFVLAIVGVVYAVLLAFVVIIAWQAFNTADGIAGEEVSAASDLYRLAETFKEPNRGVLRREIVHYAALVQHEEWTAMRTGLESDSARKSAERIEDLTVSMVDGDSVNRTAVDESFMTIVRSLLDARRARLNQNGQGIPDALWDGLFLGAILTIGFTYLFGVENFRIQLMMTGLLAALIGVMFSMIVALNYPYRGAGKVSPEIWQVMIERVESIYPLSSATSIVGNLAQTSSM
;
A
#
# COMPACT_ATOMS: atom_id res chain seq x y z
N LEU A 1 -10.78 -36.72 18.41
CA LEU A 1 -10.48 -36.35 17.04
C LEU A 1 -11.32 -35.15 16.63
N PRO A 2 -10.82 -33.90 16.73
CA PRO A 2 -10.71 -33.00 15.61
C PRO A 2 -9.54 -32.01 15.78
N ALA A 3 -8.33 -32.35 15.39
CA ALA A 3 -7.18 -31.43 15.46
C ALA A 3 -6.41 -31.30 14.12
N GLU A 4 -6.83 -32.01 13.08
CA GLU A 4 -6.11 -31.99 11.79
C GLU A 4 -6.69 -31.03 10.73
N ALA A 5 -7.90 -30.49 10.91
CA ALA A 5 -8.52 -29.61 9.93
C ALA A 5 -8.06 -28.13 10.05
N GLU A 6 -7.51 -27.72 11.19
CA GLU A 6 -7.10 -26.31 11.44
C GLU A 6 -5.72 -25.96 10.89
N ASN A 7 -4.84 -26.95 10.75
CA ASN A 7 -3.46 -26.75 10.27
C ASN A 7 -3.34 -26.54 8.74
N GLY A 8 -4.29 -27.03 7.96
CA GLY A 8 -4.28 -26.87 6.49
C GLY A 8 -4.63 -25.45 6.03
N GLY A 9 -5.43 -24.71 6.80
CA GLY A 9 -5.84 -23.34 6.50
C GLY A 9 -4.77 -22.31 6.80
N ALA A 10 -4.00 -22.51 7.87
CA ALA A 10 -2.95 -21.60 8.30
C ALA A 10 -1.74 -21.63 7.36
N THR A 11 -1.30 -22.78 6.93
CA THR A 11 -0.19 -22.96 5.96
C THR A 11 -0.54 -22.40 4.59
N SER A 12 -1.76 -22.55 4.12
CA SER A 12 -2.25 -22.00 2.85
C SER A 12 -2.31 -20.46 2.88
N ARG A 13 -2.74 -19.86 3.99
CA ARG A 13 -2.73 -18.38 4.17
C ARG A 13 -1.32 -17.83 4.23
N THR A 14 -0.42 -18.46 4.99
CA THR A 14 0.97 -18.02 5.12
C THR A 14 1.71 -18.08 3.78
N THR A 15 1.49 -19.12 2.99
CA THR A 15 2.11 -19.26 1.66
C THR A 15 1.55 -18.24 0.66
N ARG A 16 0.26 -17.94 0.71
CA ARG A 16 -0.34 -16.87 -0.13
C ARG A 16 0.18 -15.49 0.25
N VAL A 17 0.29 -15.20 1.53
CA VAL A 17 0.84 -13.93 2.03
C VAL A 17 2.30 -13.77 1.63
N LEU A 18 3.12 -14.82 1.75
CA LEU A 18 4.53 -14.80 1.34
C LEU A 18 4.71 -14.65 -0.17
N ALA A 19 3.89 -15.31 -0.97
CA ALA A 19 3.94 -15.16 -2.43
C ALA A 19 3.47 -13.77 -2.89
N MET A 20 2.45 -13.21 -2.24
CA MET A 20 2.00 -11.84 -2.53
C MET A 20 3.03 -10.79 -2.10
N THR A 21 3.70 -10.96 -0.95
CA THR A 21 4.74 -10.02 -0.51
C THR A 21 5.94 -9.97 -1.48
N ALA A 22 6.28 -11.08 -2.13
CA ALA A 22 7.38 -11.11 -3.09
C ALA A 22 7.11 -10.21 -4.33
N ILE A 23 5.86 -10.12 -4.79
CA ILE A 23 5.47 -9.28 -5.94
C ILE A 23 5.67 -7.78 -5.66
N TYR A 24 5.48 -7.35 -4.41
CA TYR A 24 5.66 -5.95 -4.00
C TYR A 24 7.12 -5.49 -3.88
N LEU A 25 8.07 -6.42 -3.95
CA LEU A 25 9.50 -6.10 -3.97
C LEU A 25 10.03 -5.80 -5.39
N TRP A 26 9.22 -6.10 -6.42
CA TRP A 26 9.62 -5.91 -7.81
C TRP A 26 9.35 -4.49 -8.31
N PRO A 27 10.09 -4.00 -9.32
CA PRO A 27 9.80 -2.71 -9.95
C PRO A 27 8.41 -2.75 -10.63
N THR A 28 7.73 -1.62 -10.67
CA THR A 28 6.34 -1.48 -11.17
C THR A 28 6.14 -2.15 -12.54
N TRP A 29 7.06 -1.92 -13.46
CA TRP A 29 6.97 -2.46 -14.81
C TRP A 29 6.99 -3.99 -14.83
N ALA A 30 7.82 -4.62 -13.96
CA ALA A 30 7.89 -6.07 -13.86
C ALA A 30 6.61 -6.67 -13.28
N THR A 31 6.04 -6.03 -12.25
CA THR A 31 4.76 -6.43 -11.67
C THR A 31 3.64 -6.35 -12.71
N ILE A 32 3.58 -5.25 -13.49
CA ILE A 32 2.60 -5.10 -14.57
C ILE A 32 2.73 -6.23 -15.59
N ILE A 33 3.93 -6.50 -16.08
CA ILE A 33 4.18 -7.55 -17.08
C ILE A 33 3.77 -8.92 -16.53
N VAL A 34 4.15 -9.25 -15.30
CA VAL A 34 3.84 -10.56 -14.70
C VAL A 34 2.33 -10.73 -14.51
N VAL A 35 1.63 -9.71 -14.02
CA VAL A 35 0.18 -9.79 -13.83
C VAL A 35 -0.53 -9.88 -15.17
N VAL A 36 -0.16 -9.05 -16.15
CA VAL A 36 -0.76 -9.09 -17.50
C VAL A 36 -0.53 -10.44 -18.16
N LEU A 37 0.69 -10.97 -18.14
CA LEU A 37 1.00 -12.29 -18.68
C LEU A 37 0.30 -13.40 -17.89
N GLY A 38 0.20 -13.28 -16.57
CA GLY A 38 -0.50 -14.21 -15.69
C GLY A 38 -2.00 -14.36 -16.01
N VAL A 39 -2.62 -13.33 -16.57
CA VAL A 39 -4.02 -13.38 -17.06
C VAL A 39 -4.06 -13.79 -18.53
N THR A 40 -3.21 -13.20 -19.38
CA THR A 40 -3.28 -13.39 -20.83
C THR A 40 -2.86 -14.79 -21.28
N VAL A 41 -1.78 -15.34 -20.69
CA VAL A 41 -1.28 -16.66 -21.10
C VAL A 41 -2.29 -17.78 -20.82
N PRO A 42 -2.88 -17.90 -19.61
CA PRO A 42 -3.92 -18.89 -19.36
C PRO A 42 -5.16 -18.68 -20.26
N ALA A 43 -5.54 -17.42 -20.52
CA ALA A 43 -6.66 -17.11 -21.41
C ALA A 43 -6.42 -17.62 -22.84
N VAL A 44 -5.23 -17.37 -23.38
CA VAL A 44 -4.82 -17.83 -24.71
C VAL A 44 -4.75 -19.35 -24.77
N VAL A 45 -4.14 -19.98 -23.76
CA VAL A 45 -4.04 -21.45 -23.66
C VAL A 45 -5.41 -22.08 -23.55
N GLY A 46 -6.29 -21.55 -22.69
CA GLY A 46 -7.67 -22.02 -22.55
C GLY A 46 -8.43 -21.92 -23.86
N HIS A 47 -8.25 -20.84 -24.60
CA HIS A 47 -8.86 -20.67 -25.94
C HIS A 47 -8.37 -21.72 -26.94
N ILE A 48 -7.05 -22.00 -26.98
CA ILE A 48 -6.47 -23.04 -27.85
C ILE A 48 -7.05 -24.42 -27.49
N VAL A 49 -7.17 -24.72 -26.20
CA VAL A 49 -7.75 -26.01 -25.73
C VAL A 49 -9.21 -26.12 -26.13
N THR A 50 -10.02 -25.09 -25.86
CA THR A 50 -11.45 -25.08 -26.24
C THR A 50 -11.64 -25.29 -27.74
N ARG A 51 -10.83 -24.64 -28.56
CA ARG A 51 -10.89 -24.77 -30.03
C ARG A 51 -10.50 -26.15 -30.55
N ARG A 52 -9.70 -26.91 -29.79
CA ARG A 52 -9.36 -28.32 -30.12
C ARG A 52 -10.48 -29.29 -29.77
N ILE A 53 -11.29 -28.95 -28.76
CA ILE A 53 -12.36 -29.82 -28.25
C ILE A 53 -13.68 -29.56 -28.99
N VAL A 54 -14.00 -28.27 -29.27
CA VAL A 54 -15.27 -27.85 -29.85
C VAL A 54 -15.05 -27.34 -31.27
N PRO A 55 -15.71 -27.95 -32.28
CA PRO A 55 -15.64 -27.47 -33.67
C PRO A 55 -16.22 -26.06 -33.82
N TYR A 56 -15.57 -25.24 -34.64
CA TYR A 56 -16.00 -23.84 -34.81
C TYR A 56 -17.40 -23.74 -35.40
N SER A 57 -17.78 -24.68 -36.29
CA SER A 57 -19.08 -24.72 -36.94
C SER A 57 -20.27 -24.77 -35.97
N ASP A 58 -20.07 -25.36 -34.80
CA ASP A 58 -21.09 -25.44 -33.78
C ASP A 58 -21.16 -24.17 -32.94
N LEU A 59 -20.03 -23.55 -32.67
CA LEU A 59 -19.95 -22.26 -31.98
C LEU A 59 -20.52 -21.12 -32.84
N ALA A 60 -20.22 -21.10 -34.12
CA ALA A 60 -20.66 -20.06 -35.06
C ALA A 60 -22.18 -19.92 -35.16
N LYS A 61 -22.94 -21.02 -34.97
CA LYS A 61 -24.42 -21.02 -34.98
C LYS A 61 -25.03 -20.20 -33.85
N HIS A 62 -24.29 -19.96 -32.78
CA HIS A 62 -24.76 -19.26 -31.57
C HIS A 62 -24.13 -17.90 -31.34
N ASN A 63 -23.37 -17.37 -32.30
CA ASN A 63 -22.62 -16.12 -32.15
C ASN A 63 -23.48 -14.94 -31.70
N ASP A 64 -24.69 -14.79 -32.24
CA ASP A 64 -25.60 -13.69 -31.91
C ASP A 64 -26.00 -13.73 -30.41
N VAL A 65 -26.37 -14.92 -29.93
CA VAL A 65 -26.72 -15.12 -28.50
C VAL A 65 -25.49 -14.94 -27.60
N THR A 66 -24.36 -15.51 -27.99
CA THR A 66 -23.11 -15.39 -27.26
C THR A 66 -22.66 -13.94 -27.17
N GLY A 67 -22.78 -13.16 -28.26
CA GLY A 67 -22.44 -11.73 -28.28
C GLY A 67 -23.32 -10.90 -27.36
N PHE A 68 -24.62 -11.17 -27.36
CA PHE A 68 -25.55 -10.48 -26.47
C PHE A 68 -25.28 -10.79 -25.01
N VAL A 69 -25.07 -12.05 -24.65
CA VAL A 69 -24.75 -12.45 -23.26
C VAL A 69 -23.39 -11.90 -22.81
N LEU A 70 -22.37 -11.96 -23.68
CA LEU A 70 -21.04 -11.39 -23.37
C LEU A 70 -21.13 -9.88 -23.13
N ALA A 71 -21.97 -9.15 -23.87
CA ALA A 71 -22.16 -7.72 -23.64
C ALA A 71 -22.71 -7.45 -22.23
N ILE A 72 -23.70 -8.24 -21.78
CA ILE A 72 -24.27 -8.10 -20.44
C ILE A 72 -23.24 -8.47 -19.36
N VAL A 73 -22.57 -9.61 -19.50
CA VAL A 73 -21.54 -10.07 -18.56
C VAL A 73 -20.39 -9.07 -18.48
N GLY A 74 -19.97 -8.55 -19.65
CA GLY A 74 -18.90 -7.55 -19.72
C GLY A 74 -19.24 -6.25 -19.00
N VAL A 75 -20.47 -5.76 -19.13
CA VAL A 75 -20.92 -4.55 -18.40
C VAL A 75 -20.94 -4.80 -16.89
N VAL A 76 -21.52 -5.91 -16.44
CA VAL A 76 -21.56 -6.26 -15.01
C VAL A 76 -20.15 -6.37 -14.44
N TYR A 77 -19.24 -7.03 -15.17
CA TYR A 77 -17.85 -7.17 -14.75
C TYR A 77 -17.08 -5.85 -14.76
N ALA A 78 -17.30 -4.99 -15.76
CA ALA A 78 -16.70 -3.66 -15.83
C ALA A 78 -17.10 -2.79 -14.63
N VAL A 79 -18.37 -2.86 -14.22
CA VAL A 79 -18.85 -2.15 -13.02
C VAL A 79 -18.15 -2.69 -11.76
N LEU A 80 -18.03 -4.00 -11.60
CA LEU A 80 -17.30 -4.60 -10.46
C LEU A 80 -15.83 -4.14 -10.44
N LEU A 81 -15.15 -4.20 -11.59
CA LEU A 81 -13.76 -3.71 -11.70
C LEU A 81 -13.64 -2.24 -11.31
N ALA A 82 -14.53 -1.39 -11.78
CA ALA A 82 -14.52 0.04 -11.48
C ALA A 82 -14.66 0.28 -9.96
N PHE A 83 -15.59 -0.42 -9.30
CA PHE A 83 -15.75 -0.30 -7.86
C PHE A 83 -14.50 -0.73 -7.09
N VAL A 84 -13.86 -1.83 -7.47
CA VAL A 84 -12.67 -2.31 -6.77
C VAL A 84 -11.48 -1.37 -7.00
N VAL A 85 -11.32 -0.80 -8.19
CA VAL A 85 -10.30 0.23 -8.46
C VAL A 85 -10.54 1.46 -7.59
N ILE A 86 -11.80 1.92 -7.44
CA ILE A 86 -12.13 3.06 -6.58
C ILE A 86 -11.80 2.76 -5.12
N ILE A 87 -12.14 1.56 -4.61
CA ILE A 87 -11.81 1.14 -3.23
C ILE A 87 -10.30 1.13 -3.01
N ALA A 88 -9.53 0.56 -3.94
CA ALA A 88 -8.08 0.53 -3.88
C ALA A 88 -7.47 1.95 -3.88
N TRP A 89 -7.98 2.83 -4.73
CA TRP A 89 -7.58 4.24 -4.80
C TRP A 89 -7.89 5.00 -3.51
N GLN A 90 -9.08 4.79 -2.94
CA GLN A 90 -9.46 5.41 -1.66
C GLN A 90 -8.56 4.94 -0.53
N ALA A 91 -8.25 3.65 -0.47
CA ALA A 91 -7.32 3.10 0.53
C ALA A 91 -5.92 3.73 0.41
N PHE A 92 -5.43 3.93 -0.82
CA PHE A 92 -4.17 4.62 -1.09
C PHE A 92 -4.21 6.08 -0.63
N ASN A 93 -5.24 6.85 -1.00
CA ASN A 93 -5.38 8.25 -0.59
C ASN A 93 -5.48 8.41 0.93
N THR A 94 -6.21 7.49 1.60
CA THR A 94 -6.29 7.47 3.06
C THR A 94 -4.92 7.24 3.69
N ALA A 95 -4.14 6.31 3.16
CA ALA A 95 -2.79 6.02 3.65
C ALA A 95 -1.84 7.21 3.45
N ASP A 96 -1.91 7.89 2.30
CA ASP A 96 -1.13 9.09 2.01
C ASP A 96 -1.51 10.24 2.96
N GLY A 97 -2.81 10.44 3.20
CA GLY A 97 -3.32 11.41 4.17
C GLY A 97 -2.81 11.15 5.60
N ILE A 98 -2.88 9.89 6.07
CA ILE A 98 -2.38 9.49 7.41
C ILE A 98 -0.88 9.77 7.55
N ALA A 99 -0.08 9.47 6.52
CA ALA A 99 1.35 9.78 6.53
C ALA A 99 1.59 11.30 6.58
N GLY A 100 0.79 12.08 5.85
CA GLY A 100 0.82 13.55 5.89
C GLY A 100 0.44 14.12 7.25
N GLU A 101 -0.56 13.55 7.93
CA GLU A 101 -0.96 13.95 9.29
C GLU A 101 0.16 13.70 10.30
N GLU A 102 0.85 12.56 10.22
CA GLU A 102 1.99 12.24 11.11
C GLU A 102 3.14 13.23 10.93
N VAL A 103 3.51 13.53 9.68
CA VAL A 103 4.54 14.53 9.35
C VAL A 103 4.14 15.93 9.82
N SER A 104 2.87 16.29 9.66
CA SER A 104 2.35 17.59 10.11
C SER A 104 2.41 17.71 11.63
N ALA A 105 1.99 16.68 12.37
CA ALA A 105 2.07 16.66 13.82
C ALA A 105 3.53 16.75 14.33
N ALA A 106 4.48 16.04 13.68
CA ALA A 106 5.90 16.14 13.99
C ALA A 106 6.44 17.55 13.74
N SER A 107 6.06 18.19 12.62
CA SER A 107 6.45 19.57 12.27
C SER A 107 5.90 20.57 13.28
N ASP A 108 4.65 20.42 13.69
CA ASP A 108 3.99 21.30 14.64
C ASP A 108 4.62 21.17 16.04
N LEU A 109 4.94 19.93 16.46
CA LEU A 109 5.64 19.68 17.70
C LEU A 109 7.04 20.31 17.70
N TYR A 110 7.78 20.18 16.60
CA TYR A 110 9.10 20.79 16.44
C TYR A 110 9.03 22.33 16.57
N ARG A 111 8.04 22.94 15.92
CA ARG A 111 7.82 24.40 15.97
C ARG A 111 7.39 24.85 17.37
N LEU A 112 6.47 24.13 18.00
CA LEU A 112 5.97 24.47 19.32
C LEU A 112 7.07 24.34 20.39
N ALA A 113 8.07 23.46 20.18
CA ALA A 113 9.23 23.34 21.05
C ALA A 113 10.01 24.65 21.24
N GLU A 114 9.82 25.68 20.36
CA GLU A 114 10.39 27.03 20.55
C GLU A 114 9.95 27.69 21.85
N THR A 115 8.78 27.30 22.38
CA THR A 115 8.28 27.87 23.64
C THR A 115 9.07 27.42 24.88
N PHE A 116 9.81 26.29 24.77
CA PHE A 116 10.70 25.84 25.84
C PHE A 116 12.05 26.58 25.82
N LYS A 117 12.66 26.69 27.00
CA LYS A 117 14.03 27.19 27.15
C LYS A 117 15.04 26.07 26.86
N GLU A 118 16.27 26.47 26.52
CA GLU A 118 17.39 25.52 26.51
C GLU A 118 17.67 24.99 27.93
N PRO A 119 18.05 23.70 28.08
CA PRO A 119 18.36 22.71 27.03
C PRO A 119 17.13 21.94 26.48
N ASN A 120 15.95 22.06 27.09
CA ASN A 120 14.76 21.26 26.79
C ASN A 120 14.33 21.42 25.33
N ARG A 121 14.34 22.65 24.80
CA ARG A 121 14.04 22.92 23.38
C ARG A 121 14.92 22.09 22.46
N GLY A 122 16.23 22.15 22.65
CA GLY A 122 17.18 21.41 21.81
C GLY A 122 17.09 19.91 21.95
N VAL A 123 16.78 19.39 23.16
CA VAL A 123 16.59 17.95 23.39
C VAL A 123 15.36 17.44 22.63
N LEU A 124 14.22 18.12 22.77
CA LEU A 124 12.98 17.71 22.10
C LEU A 124 13.10 17.78 20.57
N ARG A 125 13.67 18.86 20.04
CA ARG A 125 13.89 19.02 18.59
C ARG A 125 14.78 17.93 18.01
N ARG A 126 15.87 17.59 18.68
CA ARG A 126 16.75 16.49 18.22
C ARG A 126 16.02 15.15 18.20
N GLU A 127 15.19 14.87 19.20
CA GLU A 127 14.43 13.62 19.25
C GLU A 127 13.38 13.55 18.13
N ILE A 128 12.72 14.66 17.80
CA ILE A 128 11.76 14.71 16.68
C ILE A 128 12.46 14.46 15.33
N VAL A 129 13.63 15.07 15.09
CA VAL A 129 14.42 14.82 13.87
C VAL A 129 14.92 13.38 13.84
N HIS A 130 15.37 12.85 14.97
CA HIS A 130 15.77 11.44 15.09
C HIS A 130 14.62 10.48 14.78
N TYR A 131 13.44 10.74 15.35
CA TYR A 131 12.22 9.99 15.04
C TYR A 131 11.90 10.01 13.53
N ALA A 132 11.90 11.20 12.92
CA ALA A 132 11.63 11.37 11.50
C ALA A 132 12.61 10.55 10.63
N ALA A 133 13.90 10.56 10.97
CA ALA A 133 14.91 9.76 10.27
C ALA A 133 14.69 8.24 10.45
N LEU A 134 14.34 7.79 11.66
CA LEU A 134 14.03 6.39 11.95
C LEU A 134 12.79 5.93 11.18
N VAL A 135 11.75 6.74 11.12
CA VAL A 135 10.54 6.43 10.34
C VAL A 135 10.88 6.32 8.86
N GLN A 136 11.62 7.30 8.31
CA GLN A 136 11.99 7.33 6.90
C GLN A 136 12.81 6.11 6.47
N HIS A 137 13.83 5.75 7.24
CA HIS A 137 14.83 4.75 6.82
C HIS A 137 14.54 3.34 7.34
N GLU A 138 14.17 3.20 8.60
CA GLU A 138 13.97 1.89 9.24
C GLU A 138 12.52 1.43 9.17
N GLU A 139 11.58 2.26 9.65
CA GLU A 139 10.18 1.83 9.77
C GLU A 139 9.52 1.65 8.40
N TRP A 140 9.77 2.56 7.45
CA TRP A 140 9.27 2.37 6.08
C TRP A 140 9.80 1.11 5.41
N THR A 141 11.04 0.73 5.72
CA THR A 141 11.64 -0.52 5.24
C THR A 141 11.00 -1.74 5.93
N ALA A 142 10.79 -1.70 7.24
CA ALA A 142 10.11 -2.76 7.98
C ALA A 142 8.65 -2.95 7.53
N MET A 143 7.93 -1.86 7.26
CA MET A 143 6.56 -1.88 6.77
C MET A 143 6.40 -2.60 5.42
N ARG A 144 7.45 -2.68 4.59
CA ARG A 144 7.41 -3.46 3.33
C ARG A 144 7.18 -4.94 3.59
N THR A 145 7.59 -5.44 4.74
CA THR A 145 7.38 -6.84 5.18
C THR A 145 6.23 -6.99 6.17
N GLY A 146 5.50 -5.90 6.47
CA GLY A 146 4.39 -5.90 7.41
C GLY A 146 4.80 -5.77 8.88
N LEU A 147 6.06 -5.41 9.13
CA LEU A 147 6.62 -5.23 10.48
C LEU A 147 6.68 -3.74 10.83
N GLU A 148 6.87 -3.43 12.12
CA GLU A 148 7.20 -2.10 12.64
C GLU A 148 8.68 -2.03 13.05
N SER A 149 9.23 -0.82 13.17
CA SER A 149 10.56 -0.59 13.72
C SER A 149 10.49 -0.39 15.22
N ASP A 150 11.24 -1.20 15.97
CA ASP A 150 11.38 -1.04 17.43
C ASP A 150 12.11 0.26 17.78
N SER A 151 13.06 0.69 16.96
CA SER A 151 13.78 1.95 17.12
C SER A 151 12.84 3.15 16.99
N ALA A 152 12.01 3.18 15.94
CA ALA A 152 11.03 4.26 15.74
C ALA A 152 9.97 4.28 16.84
N ARG A 153 9.53 3.10 17.33
CA ARG A 153 8.61 2.99 18.46
C ARG A 153 9.20 3.60 19.72
N LYS A 154 10.44 3.23 20.07
CA LYS A 154 11.13 3.77 21.27
C LYS A 154 11.37 5.27 21.18
N SER A 155 11.66 5.81 19.98
CA SER A 155 11.82 7.25 19.79
C SER A 155 10.48 7.99 19.94
N ALA A 156 9.38 7.42 19.44
CA ALA A 156 8.05 7.96 19.66
C ALA A 156 7.66 8.01 21.15
N GLU A 157 7.90 6.92 21.90
CA GLU A 157 7.71 6.85 23.34
C GLU A 157 8.57 7.89 24.07
N ARG A 158 9.82 8.08 23.66
CA ARG A 158 10.72 9.09 24.23
C ARG A 158 10.25 10.51 23.97
N ILE A 159 9.66 10.82 22.81
CA ILE A 159 9.05 12.14 22.54
C ILE A 159 7.91 12.38 23.53
N GLU A 160 7.06 11.38 23.78
CA GLU A 160 5.98 11.47 24.75
C GLU A 160 6.51 11.74 26.16
N ASP A 161 7.46 10.93 26.63
CA ASP A 161 8.08 11.06 27.98
C ASP A 161 8.74 12.42 28.16
N LEU A 162 9.51 12.89 27.17
CA LEU A 162 10.16 14.19 27.21
C LEU A 162 9.11 15.31 27.29
N THR A 163 8.05 15.23 26.50
CA THR A 163 7.01 16.25 26.51
C THR A 163 6.29 16.30 27.85
N VAL A 164 5.89 15.15 28.38
CA VAL A 164 5.26 15.06 29.72
C VAL A 164 6.17 15.65 30.80
N SER A 165 7.45 15.27 30.82
CA SER A 165 8.40 15.77 31.84
C SER A 165 8.65 17.29 31.74
N MET A 166 8.60 17.85 30.53
CA MET A 166 8.80 19.29 30.30
C MET A 166 7.57 20.11 30.67
N VAL A 167 6.37 19.57 30.42
CA VAL A 167 5.10 20.18 30.79
C VAL A 167 4.93 20.21 32.29
N ASP A 168 5.19 19.11 33.01
CA ASP A 168 5.08 19.04 34.47
C ASP A 168 6.08 19.93 35.20
N GLY A 169 7.26 20.15 34.60
CA GLY A 169 8.34 20.94 35.25
C GLY A 169 8.18 22.46 35.23
N ASP A 170 7.28 23.02 34.39
CA ASP A 170 7.14 24.48 34.18
C ASP A 170 5.74 25.03 34.62
N SER A 171 5.07 24.37 35.51
CA SER A 171 3.60 24.31 35.73
C SER A 171 2.91 25.53 36.36
N VAL A 172 3.46 26.74 36.43
CA VAL A 172 2.77 27.81 37.18
C VAL A 172 1.86 28.72 36.32
N ASN A 173 1.96 28.76 34.96
CA ASN A 173 1.11 29.68 34.14
C ASN A 173 0.88 29.28 32.68
N ARG A 174 0.96 28.00 32.27
CA ARG A 174 0.93 27.63 30.84
C ARG A 174 -0.14 26.63 30.41
N THR A 175 -1.25 26.50 31.06
CA THR A 175 -2.26 25.46 30.80
C THR A 175 -2.67 25.30 29.34
N ALA A 176 -2.86 26.39 28.56
CA ALA A 176 -3.24 26.32 27.14
C ALA A 176 -2.10 25.82 26.21
N VAL A 177 -0.85 26.17 26.53
CA VAL A 177 0.32 25.70 25.77
C VAL A 177 0.58 24.23 26.07
N ASP A 178 0.46 23.84 27.35
CA ASP A 178 0.63 22.46 27.80
C ASP A 178 -0.42 21.54 27.18
N GLU A 179 -1.67 21.94 27.15
CA GLU A 179 -2.75 21.22 26.43
C GLU A 179 -2.46 21.08 24.95
N SER A 180 -1.90 22.13 24.31
CA SER A 180 -1.51 22.08 22.90
C SER A 180 -0.40 21.07 22.65
N PHE A 181 0.64 21.02 23.50
CA PHE A 181 1.71 20.01 23.42
C PHE A 181 1.15 18.61 23.52
N MET A 182 0.38 18.32 24.57
CA MET A 182 -0.21 17.00 24.77
C MET A 182 -1.13 16.59 23.64
N THR A 183 -1.87 17.53 23.07
CA THR A 183 -2.74 17.28 21.90
C THR A 183 -1.94 16.90 20.67
N ILE A 184 -0.86 17.64 20.37
CA ILE A 184 -0.02 17.38 19.19
C ILE A 184 0.75 16.07 19.35
N VAL A 185 1.30 15.76 20.54
CA VAL A 185 1.95 14.47 20.79
C VAL A 185 0.98 13.30 20.59
N ARG A 186 -0.24 13.41 21.13
CA ARG A 186 -1.28 12.39 20.89
C ARG A 186 -1.60 12.25 19.40
N SER A 187 -1.74 13.36 18.67
CA SER A 187 -1.98 13.32 17.23
C SER A 187 -0.84 12.62 16.47
N LEU A 188 0.42 12.86 16.86
CA LEU A 188 1.58 12.18 16.28
C LEU A 188 1.52 10.65 16.52
N LEU A 189 1.27 10.25 17.77
CA LEU A 189 1.19 8.83 18.14
C LEU A 189 0.00 8.13 17.49
N ASP A 190 -1.15 8.81 17.41
CA ASP A 190 -2.35 8.27 16.78
C ASP A 190 -2.19 8.13 15.27
N ALA A 191 -1.59 9.13 14.60
CA ALA A 191 -1.26 9.04 13.17
C ALA A 191 -0.27 7.90 12.89
N ARG A 192 0.77 7.72 13.72
CA ARG A 192 1.68 6.57 13.62
C ARG A 192 0.93 5.25 13.76
N ARG A 193 0.07 5.09 14.78
CA ARG A 193 -0.74 3.88 14.96
C ARG A 193 -1.65 3.64 13.77
N ALA A 194 -2.31 4.69 13.25
CA ALA A 194 -3.17 4.60 12.08
C ALA A 194 -2.37 4.13 10.84
N ARG A 195 -1.17 4.65 10.61
CA ARG A 195 -0.28 4.24 9.52
C ARG A 195 0.13 2.77 9.62
N LEU A 196 0.54 2.31 10.80
CA LEU A 196 0.90 0.91 11.03
C LEU A 196 -0.30 -0.02 10.86
N ASN A 197 -1.48 0.36 11.35
CA ASN A 197 -2.71 -0.40 11.15
C ASN A 197 -3.10 -0.47 9.67
N GLN A 198 -3.01 0.65 8.95
CA GLN A 198 -3.31 0.69 7.51
C GLN A 198 -2.35 -0.16 6.67
N ASN A 199 -1.09 -0.33 7.11
CA ASN A 199 -0.12 -1.19 6.44
C ASN A 199 -0.54 -2.67 6.38
N GLY A 200 -1.35 -3.14 7.32
CA GLY A 200 -1.90 -4.50 7.35
C GLY A 200 -3.20 -4.68 6.55
N GLN A 201 -3.82 -3.59 6.13
CA GLN A 201 -5.13 -3.63 5.48
C GLN A 201 -5.00 -3.63 3.96
N GLY A 202 -5.53 -4.68 3.33
CA GLY A 202 -5.68 -4.79 1.89
C GLY A 202 -7.16 -4.87 1.51
N ILE A 203 -7.42 -5.02 0.22
CA ILE A 203 -8.76 -5.29 -0.31
C ILE A 203 -9.27 -6.62 0.28
N PRO A 204 -10.53 -6.69 0.78
CA PRO A 204 -11.12 -7.91 1.30
C PRO A 204 -11.05 -9.09 0.32
N ASP A 205 -10.78 -10.30 0.84
CA ASP A 205 -10.64 -11.52 0.03
C ASP A 205 -11.86 -11.78 -0.86
N ALA A 206 -13.09 -11.49 -0.37
CA ALA A 206 -14.31 -11.65 -1.14
C ALA A 206 -14.35 -10.80 -2.42
N LEU A 207 -13.72 -9.63 -2.45
CA LEU A 207 -13.61 -8.81 -3.67
C LEU A 207 -12.62 -9.42 -4.66
N TRP A 208 -11.53 -10.02 -4.18
CA TRP A 208 -10.61 -10.77 -5.02
C TRP A 208 -11.27 -11.99 -5.65
N ASP A 209 -12.05 -12.74 -4.87
CA ASP A 209 -12.81 -13.89 -5.39
C ASP A 209 -13.79 -13.46 -6.49
N GLY A 210 -14.52 -12.36 -6.28
CA GLY A 210 -15.41 -11.77 -7.28
C GLY A 210 -14.68 -11.32 -8.55
N LEU A 211 -13.50 -10.69 -8.40
CA LEU A 211 -12.67 -10.26 -9.52
C LEU A 211 -12.17 -11.43 -10.36
N PHE A 212 -11.64 -12.48 -9.72
CA PHE A 212 -11.16 -13.66 -10.43
C PHE A 212 -12.29 -14.43 -11.10
N LEU A 213 -13.41 -14.63 -10.41
CA LEU A 213 -14.57 -15.31 -10.99
C LEU A 213 -15.12 -14.53 -12.19
N GLY A 214 -15.27 -13.22 -12.06
CA GLY A 214 -15.72 -12.35 -13.15
C GLY A 214 -14.78 -12.38 -14.35
N ALA A 215 -13.44 -12.39 -14.12
CA ALA A 215 -12.45 -12.53 -15.18
C ALA A 215 -12.58 -13.87 -15.92
N ILE A 216 -12.70 -14.97 -15.16
CA ILE A 216 -12.85 -16.32 -15.72
C ILE A 216 -14.12 -16.41 -16.56
N LEU A 217 -15.25 -15.91 -16.07
CA LEU A 217 -16.50 -15.91 -16.80
C LEU A 217 -16.42 -15.06 -18.07
N THR A 218 -15.92 -13.82 -17.95
CA THR A 218 -15.83 -12.89 -19.10
C THR A 218 -14.90 -13.44 -20.19
N ILE A 219 -13.72 -13.95 -19.81
CA ILE A 219 -12.77 -14.56 -20.74
C ILE A 219 -13.36 -15.86 -21.30
N GLY A 220 -13.99 -16.70 -20.45
CA GLY A 220 -14.62 -17.95 -20.86
C GLY A 220 -15.71 -17.75 -21.93
N PHE A 221 -16.51 -16.69 -21.82
CA PHE A 221 -17.49 -16.35 -22.85
C PHE A 221 -16.84 -16.06 -24.20
N THR A 222 -15.62 -15.53 -24.25
CA THR A 222 -14.93 -15.31 -25.54
C THR A 222 -14.58 -16.62 -26.24
N TYR A 223 -14.47 -17.72 -25.54
CA TYR A 223 -14.19 -19.04 -26.12
C TYR A 223 -15.39 -19.61 -26.87
N LEU A 224 -16.61 -19.15 -26.54
CA LEU A 224 -17.85 -19.61 -27.14
C LEU A 224 -18.13 -18.97 -28.50
N PHE A 225 -17.31 -17.98 -28.91
CA PHE A 225 -17.42 -17.43 -30.26
C PHE A 225 -16.83 -18.36 -31.32
N GLY A 226 -17.59 -18.56 -32.41
CA GLY A 226 -17.11 -19.26 -33.60
C GLY A 226 -16.65 -18.25 -34.65
N VAL A 227 -15.36 -17.97 -34.72
CA VAL A 227 -14.74 -17.15 -35.78
C VAL A 227 -13.94 -18.06 -36.69
N GLU A 228 -14.09 -17.91 -38.03
CA GLU A 228 -13.37 -18.76 -38.99
C GLU A 228 -11.85 -18.62 -38.83
N ASN A 229 -11.40 -17.37 -38.74
CA ASN A 229 -9.97 -17.09 -38.60
C ASN A 229 -9.54 -17.21 -37.13
N PHE A 230 -8.93 -18.37 -36.80
CA PHE A 230 -8.42 -18.67 -35.47
C PHE A 230 -7.45 -17.61 -34.92
N ARG A 231 -6.57 -17.03 -35.78
CA ARG A 231 -5.60 -16.02 -35.35
C ARG A 231 -6.30 -14.74 -34.87
N ILE A 232 -7.35 -14.32 -35.61
CA ILE A 232 -8.13 -13.14 -35.22
C ILE A 232 -8.86 -13.37 -33.91
N GLN A 233 -9.47 -14.54 -33.75
CA GLN A 233 -10.15 -14.91 -32.50
C GLN A 233 -9.20 -14.95 -31.30
N LEU A 234 -8.01 -15.54 -31.49
CA LEU A 234 -6.98 -15.59 -30.47
C LEU A 234 -6.49 -14.19 -30.08
N MET A 235 -6.33 -13.31 -31.07
CA MET A 235 -5.94 -11.91 -30.82
C MET A 235 -7.03 -11.17 -30.03
N MET A 236 -8.31 -11.33 -30.34
CA MET A 236 -9.43 -10.71 -29.62
C MET A 236 -9.45 -11.15 -28.15
N THR A 237 -9.35 -12.47 -27.89
CA THR A 237 -9.28 -13.02 -26.53
C THR A 237 -8.04 -12.52 -25.78
N GLY A 238 -6.89 -12.51 -26.46
CA GLY A 238 -5.64 -12.03 -25.88
C GLY A 238 -5.68 -10.54 -25.49
N LEU A 239 -6.24 -9.69 -26.35
CA LEU A 239 -6.40 -8.25 -26.06
C LEU A 239 -7.37 -8.00 -24.89
N LEU A 240 -8.49 -8.72 -24.83
CA LEU A 240 -9.41 -8.60 -23.71
C LEU A 240 -8.77 -9.07 -22.40
N ALA A 241 -8.08 -10.22 -22.43
CA ALA A 241 -7.37 -10.74 -21.27
C ALA A 241 -6.24 -9.80 -20.81
N ALA A 242 -5.51 -9.20 -21.75
CA ALA A 242 -4.48 -8.20 -21.45
C ALA A 242 -5.07 -6.95 -20.81
N LEU A 243 -6.22 -6.46 -21.29
CA LEU A 243 -6.92 -5.33 -20.67
C LEU A 243 -7.33 -5.64 -19.23
N ILE A 244 -7.91 -6.82 -18.98
CA ILE A 244 -8.24 -7.28 -17.62
C ILE A 244 -6.96 -7.36 -16.76
N GLY A 245 -5.87 -7.88 -17.32
CA GLY A 245 -4.58 -7.95 -16.65
C GLY A 245 -4.00 -6.58 -16.26
N VAL A 246 -4.18 -5.56 -17.12
CA VAL A 246 -3.80 -4.17 -16.80
C VAL A 246 -4.64 -3.64 -15.63
N MET A 247 -5.95 -3.88 -15.61
CA MET A 247 -6.80 -3.49 -14.49
C MET A 247 -6.38 -4.19 -13.19
N PHE A 248 -6.08 -5.48 -13.24
CA PHE A 248 -5.57 -6.23 -12.09
C PHE A 248 -4.23 -5.68 -11.60
N SER A 249 -3.32 -5.32 -12.51
CA SER A 249 -2.03 -4.75 -12.14
C SER A 249 -2.18 -3.41 -11.40
N MET A 250 -3.15 -2.60 -11.81
CA MET A 250 -3.48 -1.34 -11.12
C MET A 250 -4.03 -1.60 -9.71
N ILE A 251 -4.96 -2.56 -9.57
CA ILE A 251 -5.51 -2.95 -8.27
C ILE A 251 -4.40 -3.49 -7.35
N VAL A 252 -3.52 -4.37 -7.87
CA VAL A 252 -2.37 -4.90 -7.11
C VAL A 252 -1.43 -3.79 -6.67
N ALA A 253 -1.13 -2.82 -7.55
CA ALA A 253 -0.24 -1.71 -7.23
C ALA A 253 -0.76 -0.81 -6.08
N LEU A 254 -2.08 -0.67 -5.96
CA LEU A 254 -2.74 0.17 -4.96
C LEU A 254 -3.16 -0.59 -3.70
N ASN A 255 -3.19 -1.93 -3.73
CA ASN A 255 -3.75 -2.77 -2.66
C ASN A 255 -3.03 -2.62 -1.32
N TYR A 256 -1.72 -2.39 -1.34
CA TYR A 256 -0.93 -2.15 -0.12
C TYR A 256 -0.15 -0.82 -0.25
N PRO A 257 -0.71 0.28 0.25
CA PRO A 257 -0.21 1.64 0.00
C PRO A 257 1.24 1.89 0.42
N TYR A 258 1.76 1.17 1.41
CA TYR A 258 3.14 1.32 1.90
C TYR A 258 4.10 0.28 1.33
N ARG A 259 3.59 -0.67 0.52
CA ARG A 259 4.38 -1.74 -0.09
C ARG A 259 4.37 -1.60 -1.61
N GLY A 260 5.40 -2.06 -2.28
CA GLY A 260 5.41 -2.07 -3.74
C GLY A 260 5.76 -0.72 -4.37
N ALA A 261 5.45 -0.62 -5.66
CA ALA A 261 5.96 0.42 -6.54
C ALA A 261 5.09 1.67 -6.60
N GLY A 262 3.76 1.53 -6.33
CA GLY A 262 2.83 2.66 -6.20
C GLY A 262 2.70 3.16 -4.77
N LYS A 263 3.71 2.98 -3.94
CA LYS A 263 3.68 3.27 -2.50
C LYS A 263 3.66 4.76 -2.19
N VAL A 264 3.08 5.09 -1.02
CA VAL A 264 3.28 6.38 -0.35
C VAL A 264 4.77 6.57 -0.09
N SER A 265 5.31 7.73 -0.50
CA SER A 265 6.75 7.98 -0.43
C SER A 265 7.19 8.36 0.98
N PRO A 266 8.29 7.79 1.50
CA PRO A 266 8.91 8.24 2.75
C PRO A 266 9.60 9.60 2.62
N GLU A 267 9.74 10.14 1.41
CA GLU A 267 10.44 11.41 1.14
C GLU A 267 9.78 12.61 1.81
N ILE A 268 8.49 12.52 2.17
CA ILE A 268 7.81 13.57 2.92
C ILE A 268 8.49 13.87 4.25
N TRP A 269 9.13 12.88 4.88
CA TRP A 269 9.91 13.05 6.11
C TRP A 269 11.19 13.83 5.86
N GLN A 270 11.89 13.56 4.75
CA GLN A 270 13.07 14.31 4.36
C GLN A 270 12.74 15.80 4.12
N VAL A 271 11.67 16.05 3.38
CA VAL A 271 11.18 17.41 3.13
C VAL A 271 10.84 18.12 4.43
N MET A 272 10.24 17.42 5.39
CA MET A 272 9.94 17.98 6.71
C MET A 272 11.22 18.34 7.45
N ILE A 273 12.19 17.43 7.54
CA ILE A 273 13.47 17.66 8.23
C ILE A 273 14.17 18.89 7.64
N GLU A 274 14.34 18.94 6.32
CA GLU A 274 14.98 20.06 5.64
C GLU A 274 14.26 21.40 5.91
N ARG A 275 12.94 21.37 5.89
CA ARG A 275 12.12 22.56 6.13
C ARG A 275 12.25 23.06 7.57
N VAL A 276 12.14 22.17 8.57
CA VAL A 276 12.23 22.62 9.98
C VAL A 276 13.63 23.05 10.36
N GLU A 277 14.68 22.41 9.82
CA GLU A 277 16.06 22.83 10.04
C GLU A 277 16.41 24.15 9.36
N SER A 278 15.82 24.45 8.20
CA SER A 278 16.02 25.73 7.51
C SER A 278 15.43 26.92 8.25
N ILE A 279 14.29 26.72 8.93
CA ILE A 279 13.58 27.79 9.67
C ILE A 279 14.11 27.93 11.11
N TYR A 280 14.41 26.80 11.75
CA TYR A 280 14.82 26.70 13.14
C TYR A 280 16.08 25.83 13.27
N PRO A 281 17.24 26.32 12.86
CA PRO A 281 18.46 25.49 12.88
C PRO A 281 18.78 25.02 14.29
N LEU A 282 19.12 23.73 14.39
CA LEU A 282 19.68 23.17 15.61
C LEU A 282 21.03 23.87 15.86
N SER A 283 21.18 24.53 16.99
CA SER A 283 22.44 25.21 17.34
C SER A 283 23.57 24.16 17.37
N SER A 284 24.46 24.27 16.39
CA SER A 284 25.76 23.63 16.20
C SER A 284 26.04 22.38 17.05
N ALA A 285 25.48 21.25 16.69
CA ALA A 285 26.00 19.95 17.06
C ALA A 285 25.63 18.96 15.95
N THR A 286 26.59 18.69 15.07
CA THR A 286 26.71 17.52 14.18
C THR A 286 25.40 17.02 13.56
N SER A 287 25.22 17.20 12.29
CA SER A 287 24.09 16.68 11.52
C SER A 287 23.95 15.18 11.75
N ILE A 288 22.90 14.78 12.42
CA ILE A 288 22.55 13.37 12.71
C ILE A 288 22.33 12.60 11.41
N VAL A 289 21.88 13.28 10.36
CA VAL A 289 21.62 12.72 9.02
C VAL A 289 22.89 12.19 8.36
N GLY A 290 24.07 12.82 8.58
CA GLY A 290 25.32 12.34 8.00
C GLY A 290 25.81 10.99 8.58
N ASN A 291 25.49 10.68 9.83
CA ASN A 291 25.93 9.45 10.47
C ASN A 291 25.02 8.24 10.14
N LEU A 292 23.72 8.44 9.95
CA LEU A 292 22.81 7.34 9.62
C LEU A 292 22.96 6.86 8.15
N ALA A 293 23.33 7.77 7.24
CA ALA A 293 23.61 7.41 5.86
C ALA A 293 24.89 6.57 5.70
N GLN A 294 25.87 6.73 6.60
CA GLN A 294 27.12 5.96 6.58
C GLN A 294 26.97 4.54 7.19
N THR A 295 26.04 4.32 8.10
CA THR A 295 25.81 2.99 8.68
C THR A 295 24.94 2.09 7.79
N SER A 296 24.22 2.65 6.82
CA SER A 296 23.40 1.88 5.86
C SER A 296 24.19 1.40 4.65
N SER A 297 25.47 1.77 4.51
CA SER A 297 26.35 1.37 3.38
C SER A 297 27.41 0.33 3.77
N MET A 298 27.37 -0.23 4.96
CA MET A 298 28.11 -1.40 5.40
C MET A 298 27.16 -2.58 5.61
#